data_f479c27a00d18eabd379cff6d5c3b13c
#
_entry.id   f479c27a00d18eabd379cff6d5c3b13c
#
_cell.length_a   1.000
_cell.length_b   1.000
_cell.length_c   1.000
_cell.angle_alpha   90.00
_cell.angle_beta   90.00
_cell.angle_gamma   90.00
#
_symmetry.space_group_name_H-M   'P 1'
#
loop_
_entity.id
_entity.type
_entity.pdbx_description
1 polymer ?
#
loop_
_entity_poly.entity_id
_entity_poly.type
_entity_poly.pdbx_seq_one_letter_code
_entity_poly.pdbx_strand_id
1 'polypeptide(L)'
;MRTFVTGASGFVGTWLTRHLEACGDTVYPMRDGFDIADEAAVGREAQIAGPDVIYHLAGLTHVGRSWEAPAETFRVNALGTVVLLEVARKLEPRPRIIVVSSAEVYGIAGSVPVTEDAPLRPVTPYASSKVAAEYAGLQAFLGHGLEVVRVRPFNHVGPGQAESFVVAALARRVVEAERTGSAEIRVGNLTPARDFTDVRDVVRAYRLLADLGVAGEVYNVCSGVALPIAAVLDEIVSLAASPVVPVDNPALARPVDLPLLVGDGSRLAALTGWKPEIPLRQTLVDVLAAARERS
;
A
#
# COMPACT_ATOMS: atom_id res chain seq x y z
N MET A 1 -0.86 -17.11 14.91
CA MET A 1 -1.50 -15.99 15.65
C MET A 1 -2.94 -15.82 15.20
N ARG A 2 -3.79 -15.22 16.04
CA ARG A 2 -5.13 -14.72 15.65
C ARG A 2 -4.94 -13.31 15.12
N THR A 3 -5.32 -13.07 13.88
CA THR A 3 -5.06 -11.78 13.23
C THR A 3 -6.37 -11.13 12.78
N PHE A 4 -6.56 -9.86 13.10
CA PHE A 4 -7.70 -9.06 12.62
C PHE A 4 -7.22 -8.13 11.51
N VAL A 5 -7.82 -8.23 10.32
CA VAL A 5 -7.40 -7.49 9.14
C VAL A 5 -8.52 -6.54 8.70
N THR A 6 -8.32 -5.24 8.87
CA THR A 6 -9.22 -4.24 8.29
C THR A 6 -8.83 -3.97 6.84
N GLY A 7 -9.78 -3.78 5.95
CA GLY A 7 -9.51 -3.64 4.52
C GLY A 7 -9.05 -4.95 3.84
N ALA A 8 -9.46 -6.09 4.38
CA ALA A 8 -9.07 -7.43 3.90
C ALA A 8 -9.49 -7.73 2.46
N SER A 9 -10.62 -7.17 1.99
CA SER A 9 -11.10 -7.31 0.60
C SER A 9 -10.36 -6.44 -0.42
N GLY A 10 -9.55 -5.49 0.05
CA GLY A 10 -8.71 -4.66 -0.80
C GLY A 10 -7.56 -5.44 -1.45
N PHE A 11 -6.86 -4.79 -2.39
CA PHE A 11 -5.72 -5.39 -3.10
C PHE A 11 -4.68 -6.00 -2.15
N VAL A 12 -4.11 -5.19 -1.26
CA VAL A 12 -3.09 -5.67 -0.29
C VAL A 12 -3.71 -6.62 0.73
N GLY A 13 -4.94 -6.36 1.18
CA GLY A 13 -5.64 -7.18 2.16
C GLY A 13 -5.84 -8.61 1.70
N THR A 14 -6.20 -8.80 0.43
CA THR A 14 -6.35 -10.14 -0.18
C THR A 14 -5.03 -10.92 -0.18
N TRP A 15 -3.91 -10.27 -0.55
CA TRP A 15 -2.60 -10.90 -0.53
C TRP A 15 -2.09 -11.16 0.89
N LEU A 16 -2.34 -10.22 1.82
CA LEU A 16 -1.98 -10.40 3.22
C LEU A 16 -2.73 -11.56 3.84
N THR A 17 -4.05 -11.65 3.66
CA THR A 17 -4.86 -12.76 4.18
C THR A 17 -4.31 -14.10 3.72
N ARG A 18 -4.06 -14.27 2.43
CA ARG A 18 -3.46 -15.50 1.88
C ARG A 18 -2.10 -15.82 2.48
N HIS A 19 -1.26 -14.80 2.65
CA HIS A 19 0.08 -14.97 3.23
C HIS A 19 0.01 -15.37 4.71
N LEU A 20 -0.84 -14.73 5.50
CA LEU A 20 -1.05 -15.05 6.92
C LEU A 20 -1.55 -16.48 7.11
N GLU A 21 -2.54 -16.91 6.31
CA GLU A 21 -3.07 -18.28 6.31
C GLU A 21 -1.99 -19.30 5.95
N ALA A 22 -1.16 -18.99 4.93
CA ALA A 22 -0.02 -19.83 4.54
C ALA A 22 1.05 -19.94 5.64
N CYS A 23 1.16 -18.93 6.52
CA CYS A 23 2.02 -18.94 7.71
C CYS A 23 1.38 -19.66 8.91
N GLY A 24 0.15 -20.19 8.78
CA GLY A 24 -0.57 -20.87 9.85
C GLY A 24 -1.30 -19.92 10.82
N ASP A 25 -1.47 -18.66 10.46
CA ASP A 25 -2.26 -17.70 11.24
C ASP A 25 -3.76 -17.91 11.00
N THR A 26 -4.59 -17.66 12.03
CA THR A 26 -6.04 -17.64 11.90
C THR A 26 -6.50 -16.22 11.59
N VAL A 27 -6.98 -15.99 10.37
CA VAL A 27 -7.34 -14.66 9.90
C VAL A 27 -8.82 -14.36 10.12
N TYR A 28 -9.10 -13.22 10.71
CA TYR A 28 -10.42 -12.64 10.89
C TYR A 28 -10.49 -11.36 10.05
N PRO A 29 -11.02 -11.41 8.82
CA PRO A 29 -11.21 -10.22 8.02
C PRO A 29 -12.34 -9.38 8.61
N MET A 30 -12.14 -8.06 8.73
CA MET A 30 -13.26 -7.16 9.00
C MET A 30 -14.22 -7.26 7.80
N ARG A 31 -15.50 -7.51 8.08
CA ARG A 31 -16.51 -7.71 7.04
C ARG A 31 -16.69 -6.46 6.19
N ASP A 32 -16.96 -6.65 4.91
CA ASP A 32 -17.27 -5.55 4.00
C ASP A 32 -18.57 -4.84 4.37
N GLY A 33 -18.65 -3.55 4.03
CA GLY A 33 -19.81 -2.71 4.30
C GLY A 33 -19.83 -2.06 5.68
N PHE A 34 -18.89 -2.40 6.59
CA PHE A 34 -18.73 -1.66 7.84
C PHE A 34 -17.88 -0.41 7.64
N ASP A 35 -18.32 0.68 8.27
CA ASP A 35 -17.53 1.91 8.33
C ASP A 35 -16.44 1.77 9.40
N ILE A 36 -15.19 1.97 9.00
CA ILE A 36 -14.04 1.93 9.93
C ILE A 36 -14.11 3.07 10.98
N ALA A 37 -14.88 4.11 10.74
CA ALA A 37 -15.12 5.20 11.68
C ALA A 37 -16.32 4.91 12.64
N ASP A 38 -17.01 3.78 12.51
CA ASP A 38 -18.03 3.34 13.47
C ASP A 38 -17.39 2.48 14.58
N GLU A 39 -17.14 3.10 15.73
CA GLU A 39 -16.51 2.44 16.88
C GLU A 39 -17.28 1.19 17.33
N ALA A 40 -18.62 1.22 17.32
CA ALA A 40 -19.41 0.08 17.76
C ALA A 40 -19.30 -1.10 16.79
N ALA A 41 -19.25 -0.85 15.48
CA ALA A 41 -19.04 -1.86 14.47
C ALA A 41 -17.64 -2.46 14.56
N VAL A 42 -16.60 -1.62 14.59
CA VAL A 42 -15.19 -2.06 14.73
C VAL A 42 -15.00 -2.84 16.04
N GLY A 43 -15.59 -2.36 17.15
CA GLY A 43 -15.50 -3.01 18.45
C GLY A 43 -16.09 -4.41 18.46
N ARG A 44 -17.29 -4.61 17.86
CA ARG A 44 -17.91 -5.95 17.75
C ARG A 44 -17.05 -6.92 16.93
N GLU A 45 -16.54 -6.48 15.76
CA GLU A 45 -15.70 -7.31 14.90
C GLU A 45 -14.40 -7.69 15.59
N ALA A 46 -13.74 -6.73 16.25
CA ALA A 46 -12.48 -6.97 16.96
C ALA A 46 -12.68 -7.91 18.19
N GLN A 47 -13.79 -7.78 18.92
CA GLN A 47 -14.10 -8.67 20.05
C GLN A 47 -14.34 -10.12 19.57
N ILE A 48 -15.05 -10.32 18.46
CA ILE A 48 -15.25 -11.65 17.85
C ILE A 48 -13.90 -12.24 17.42
N ALA A 49 -13.04 -11.42 16.82
CA ALA A 49 -11.70 -11.84 16.39
C ALA A 49 -10.81 -12.22 17.57
N GLY A 50 -10.85 -11.51 18.71
CA GLY A 50 -9.93 -11.66 19.84
C GLY A 50 -8.47 -11.71 19.36
N PRO A 51 -7.96 -10.66 18.69
CA PRO A 51 -6.73 -10.75 17.93
C PRO A 51 -5.49 -10.65 18.81
N ASP A 52 -4.43 -11.39 18.44
CA ASP A 52 -3.07 -11.15 18.89
C ASP A 52 -2.46 -9.96 18.14
N VAL A 53 -2.82 -9.82 16.84
CA VAL A 53 -2.33 -8.77 15.95
C VAL A 53 -3.47 -8.18 15.12
N ILE A 54 -3.46 -6.85 14.99
CA ILE A 54 -4.34 -6.11 14.07
C ILE A 54 -3.49 -5.56 12.92
N TYR A 55 -3.88 -5.88 11.67
CA TYR A 55 -3.33 -5.23 10.47
C TYR A 55 -4.34 -4.19 9.97
N HIS A 56 -3.98 -2.91 10.10
CA HIS A 56 -4.85 -1.81 9.70
C HIS A 56 -4.54 -1.34 8.29
N LEU A 57 -5.26 -1.93 7.31
CA LEU A 57 -5.15 -1.61 5.87
C LEU A 57 -6.34 -0.79 5.37
N ALA A 58 -7.45 -0.73 6.13
CA ALA A 58 -8.62 0.03 5.72
C ALA A 58 -8.25 1.49 5.46
N GLY A 59 -8.63 2.00 4.29
CA GLY A 59 -8.34 3.37 3.91
C GLY A 59 -8.67 3.66 2.46
N LEU A 60 -8.93 4.92 2.16
CA LEU A 60 -9.04 5.44 0.80
C LEU A 60 -7.63 5.71 0.27
N THR A 61 -7.24 5.03 -0.81
CA THR A 61 -5.86 5.01 -1.30
C THR A 61 -5.65 5.76 -2.62
N HIS A 62 -6.73 6.22 -3.26
CA HIS A 62 -6.66 6.88 -4.56
C HIS A 62 -6.32 8.36 -4.41
N VAL A 63 -5.07 8.74 -4.72
CA VAL A 63 -4.55 10.11 -4.58
C VAL A 63 -5.41 11.13 -5.33
N GLY A 64 -5.77 10.87 -6.59
CA GLY A 64 -6.60 11.79 -7.39
C GLY A 64 -7.95 12.06 -6.73
N ARG A 65 -8.65 11.01 -6.28
CA ARG A 65 -9.96 11.14 -5.61
C ARG A 65 -9.88 11.89 -4.27
N SER A 66 -8.71 11.87 -3.60
CA SER A 66 -8.55 12.61 -2.36
C SER A 66 -8.66 14.13 -2.52
N TRP A 67 -8.40 14.66 -3.73
CA TRP A 67 -8.62 16.07 -4.06
C TRP A 67 -10.11 16.41 -4.22
N GLU A 68 -10.91 15.46 -4.67
CA GLU A 68 -12.35 15.63 -4.85
C GLU A 68 -13.12 15.51 -3.53
N ALA A 69 -12.65 14.62 -2.62
CA ALA A 69 -13.29 14.33 -1.35
C ALA A 69 -12.30 14.32 -0.18
N PRO A 70 -11.65 15.46 0.14
CA PRO A 70 -10.61 15.49 1.18
C PRO A 70 -11.16 15.17 2.58
N ALA A 71 -12.33 15.69 2.94
CA ALA A 71 -12.95 15.45 4.24
C ALA A 71 -13.25 13.96 4.46
N GLU A 72 -13.77 13.27 3.45
CA GLU A 72 -14.04 11.83 3.51
C GLU A 72 -12.74 11.04 3.58
N THR A 73 -11.71 11.46 2.88
CA THR A 73 -10.38 10.85 2.95
C THR A 73 -9.81 10.93 4.38
N PHE A 74 -9.93 12.07 5.04
CA PHE A 74 -9.52 12.21 6.45
C PHE A 74 -10.41 11.42 7.40
N ARG A 75 -11.72 11.40 7.16
CA ARG A 75 -12.66 10.64 7.98
C ARG A 75 -12.29 9.14 7.99
N VAL A 76 -12.08 8.57 6.82
CA VAL A 76 -11.75 7.14 6.70
C VAL A 76 -10.33 6.86 7.18
N ASN A 77 -9.33 7.61 6.69
CA ASN A 77 -7.92 7.28 6.94
C ASN A 77 -7.46 7.69 8.35
N ALA A 78 -7.81 8.89 8.81
CA ALA A 78 -7.35 9.41 10.09
C ALA A 78 -8.31 9.06 11.24
N LEU A 79 -9.59 9.42 11.12
CA LEU A 79 -10.56 9.13 12.19
C LEU A 79 -10.77 7.62 12.33
N GLY A 80 -10.86 6.86 11.22
CA GLY A 80 -10.95 5.41 11.26
C GLY A 80 -9.77 4.76 12.00
N THR A 81 -8.55 5.29 11.81
CA THR A 81 -7.38 4.83 12.58
C THR A 81 -7.54 5.14 14.08
N VAL A 82 -7.98 6.36 14.44
CA VAL A 82 -8.24 6.71 15.84
C VAL A 82 -9.27 5.77 16.47
N VAL A 83 -10.37 5.52 15.78
CA VAL A 83 -11.42 4.59 16.25
C VAL A 83 -10.86 3.18 16.48
N LEU A 84 -10.08 2.65 15.53
CA LEU A 84 -9.46 1.34 15.70
C LEU A 84 -8.51 1.28 16.90
N LEU A 85 -7.70 2.31 17.11
CA LEU A 85 -6.77 2.39 18.25
C LEU A 85 -7.52 2.46 19.58
N GLU A 86 -8.63 3.20 19.66
CA GLU A 86 -9.49 3.24 20.85
C GLU A 86 -10.17 1.90 21.14
N VAL A 87 -10.60 1.19 20.10
CA VAL A 87 -11.10 -0.18 20.24
C VAL A 87 -9.99 -1.11 20.73
N ALA A 88 -8.82 -1.09 20.10
CA ALA A 88 -7.70 -1.94 20.49
C ALA A 88 -7.27 -1.73 21.93
N ARG A 89 -7.31 -0.47 22.42
CA ARG A 89 -7.00 -0.12 23.80
C ARG A 89 -7.93 -0.79 24.83
N LYS A 90 -9.16 -1.10 24.43
CA LYS A 90 -10.20 -1.70 25.30
C LYS A 90 -10.21 -3.24 25.23
N LEU A 91 -9.45 -3.84 24.33
CA LEU A 91 -9.33 -5.31 24.25
C LEU A 91 -8.39 -5.85 25.35
N GLU A 92 -8.69 -7.06 25.81
CA GLU A 92 -7.84 -7.79 26.77
C GLU A 92 -7.70 -9.25 26.27
N PRO A 93 -6.49 -9.75 26.00
CA PRO A 93 -5.21 -8.98 26.01
C PRO A 93 -5.18 -7.94 24.90
N ARG A 94 -4.35 -6.89 25.09
CA ARG A 94 -4.16 -5.85 24.07
C ARG A 94 -3.38 -6.41 22.89
N PRO A 95 -3.87 -6.26 21.66
CA PRO A 95 -3.17 -6.74 20.48
C PRO A 95 -2.00 -5.82 20.09
N ARG A 96 -1.04 -6.37 19.35
CA ARG A 96 -0.11 -5.58 18.55
C ARG A 96 -0.81 -5.01 17.33
N ILE A 97 -0.41 -3.81 16.88
CA ILE A 97 -1.11 -3.11 15.80
C ILE A 97 -0.10 -2.69 14.73
N ILE A 98 -0.31 -3.14 13.50
CA ILE A 98 0.44 -2.68 12.33
C ILE A 98 -0.40 -1.62 11.62
N VAL A 99 0.03 -0.35 11.73
CA VAL A 99 -0.64 0.78 11.06
C VAL A 99 0.05 1.04 9.72
N VAL A 100 -0.68 0.80 8.63
CA VAL A 100 -0.16 1.00 7.28
C VAL A 100 -0.38 2.43 6.82
N SER A 101 0.72 3.18 6.77
CA SER A 101 0.87 4.54 6.23
C SER A 101 1.14 4.50 4.72
N SER A 102 2.01 5.38 4.22
CA SER A 102 2.42 5.45 2.81
C SER A 102 3.73 6.24 2.67
N ALA A 103 4.56 5.92 1.70
CA ALA A 103 5.71 6.75 1.33
C ALA A 103 5.32 8.15 0.82
N GLU A 104 4.09 8.34 0.37
CA GLU A 104 3.55 9.65 -0.04
C GLU A 104 3.64 10.71 1.10
N VAL A 105 3.76 10.28 2.36
CA VAL A 105 3.92 11.20 3.52
C VAL A 105 5.20 12.03 3.44
N TYR A 106 6.22 11.55 2.74
CA TYR A 106 7.48 12.29 2.54
C TYR A 106 7.33 13.46 1.55
N GLY A 107 6.37 13.38 0.62
CA GLY A 107 6.20 14.37 -0.43
C GLY A 107 7.44 14.51 -1.31
N ILE A 108 7.83 15.74 -1.61
CA ILE A 108 9.08 16.03 -2.34
C ILE A 108 10.23 15.95 -1.34
N ALA A 109 10.94 14.83 -1.35
CA ALA A 109 12.06 14.59 -0.44
C ALA A 109 13.28 15.44 -0.81
N GLY A 110 13.98 15.93 0.21
CA GLY A 110 15.21 16.71 0.03
C GLY A 110 16.45 15.85 -0.27
N SER A 111 16.38 14.56 0.03
CA SER A 111 17.44 13.56 -0.23
C SER A 111 16.82 12.22 -0.60
N VAL A 112 17.52 11.45 -1.41
CA VAL A 112 17.10 10.09 -1.82
C VAL A 112 18.34 9.17 -1.79
N PRO A 113 18.16 7.89 -1.40
CA PRO A 113 16.93 7.26 -0.91
C PRO A 113 16.41 7.89 0.39
N VAL A 114 15.07 7.85 0.60
CA VAL A 114 14.43 8.50 1.74
C VAL A 114 14.44 7.54 2.94
N THR A 115 15.04 7.97 4.05
CA THR A 115 15.02 7.23 5.31
C THR A 115 13.77 7.55 6.14
N GLU A 116 13.48 6.75 7.17
CA GLU A 116 12.34 6.96 8.06
C GLU A 116 12.44 8.26 8.87
N ASP A 117 13.65 8.79 9.06
CA ASP A 117 13.92 10.02 9.81
C ASP A 117 13.72 11.30 8.96
N ALA A 118 13.45 11.13 7.66
CA ALA A 118 13.18 12.26 6.77
C ALA A 118 11.91 13.03 7.19
N PRO A 119 11.91 14.36 7.06
CA PRO A 119 10.73 15.17 7.38
C PRO A 119 9.50 14.77 6.55
N LEU A 120 8.34 14.72 7.19
CA LEU A 120 7.06 14.50 6.50
C LEU A 120 6.58 15.81 5.88
N ARG A 121 6.40 15.81 4.55
CA ARG A 121 5.99 16.98 3.77
C ARG A 121 4.88 16.60 2.77
N PRO A 122 3.71 16.15 3.27
CA PRO A 122 2.63 15.67 2.42
C PRO A 122 2.14 16.77 1.48
N VAL A 123 1.99 16.45 0.19
CA VAL A 123 1.55 17.39 -0.85
C VAL A 123 0.16 17.08 -1.39
N THR A 124 -0.50 16.05 -0.85
CA THR A 124 -1.86 15.64 -1.24
C THR A 124 -2.75 15.45 -0.01
N PRO A 125 -4.08 15.58 -0.12
CA PRO A 125 -4.99 15.27 0.98
C PRO A 125 -4.85 13.81 1.48
N TYR A 126 -4.61 12.87 0.56
CA TYR A 126 -4.31 11.49 0.90
C TYR A 126 -3.07 11.38 1.80
N ALA A 127 -1.94 11.94 1.37
CA ALA A 127 -0.70 11.90 2.13
C ALA A 127 -0.87 12.55 3.52
N SER A 128 -1.56 13.69 3.58
CA SER A 128 -1.86 14.39 4.85
C SER A 128 -2.72 13.53 5.78
N SER A 129 -3.72 12.82 5.26
CA SER A 129 -4.55 11.90 6.05
C SER A 129 -3.74 10.71 6.58
N LYS A 130 -2.74 10.22 5.83
CA LYS A 130 -1.83 9.17 6.27
C LYS A 130 -0.85 9.65 7.33
N VAL A 131 -0.37 10.90 7.25
CA VAL A 131 0.41 11.52 8.36
C VAL A 131 -0.43 11.55 9.63
N ALA A 132 -1.68 12.00 9.55
CA ALA A 132 -2.57 12.06 10.73
C ALA A 132 -2.80 10.66 11.34
N ALA A 133 -3.05 9.64 10.51
CA ALA A 133 -3.20 8.25 10.94
C ALA A 133 -1.93 7.72 11.62
N GLU A 134 -0.77 8.00 11.04
CA GLU A 134 0.52 7.57 11.56
C GLU A 134 0.84 8.20 12.93
N TYR A 135 0.54 9.51 13.09
CA TYR A 135 0.73 10.21 14.38
C TYR A 135 -0.30 9.79 15.43
N ALA A 136 -1.51 9.42 15.04
CA ALA A 136 -2.46 8.78 15.96
C ALA A 136 -1.89 7.47 16.52
N GLY A 137 -1.28 6.65 15.67
CA GLY A 137 -0.56 5.43 16.08
C GLY A 137 0.60 5.72 17.04
N LEU A 138 1.42 6.74 16.75
CA LEU A 138 2.51 7.17 17.63
C LEU A 138 1.97 7.67 18.98
N GLN A 139 0.92 8.48 18.97
CA GLN A 139 0.27 8.96 20.18
C GLN A 139 -0.27 7.81 21.03
N ALA A 140 -0.90 6.80 20.40
CA ALA A 140 -1.42 5.64 21.11
C ALA A 140 -0.31 4.82 21.80
N PHE A 141 0.87 4.71 21.18
CA PHE A 141 2.05 4.13 21.82
C PHE A 141 2.53 4.98 22.99
N LEU A 142 2.81 6.27 22.78
CA LEU A 142 3.39 7.17 23.80
C LEU A 142 2.43 7.43 24.96
N GLY A 143 1.14 7.60 24.67
CA GLY A 143 0.15 8.00 25.66
C GLY A 143 -0.57 6.85 26.36
N HIS A 144 -0.70 5.69 25.69
CA HIS A 144 -1.47 4.55 26.18
C HIS A 144 -0.67 3.24 26.27
N GLY A 145 0.59 3.22 25.81
CA GLY A 145 1.43 2.04 25.82
C GLY A 145 0.93 0.94 24.88
N LEU A 146 0.19 1.27 23.80
CA LEU A 146 -0.21 0.29 22.81
C LEU A 146 1.01 -0.14 21.96
N GLU A 147 1.11 -1.42 21.65
CA GLU A 147 2.17 -1.94 20.77
C GLU A 147 1.89 -1.61 19.30
N VAL A 148 2.13 -0.36 18.89
CA VAL A 148 1.91 0.11 17.52
C VAL A 148 3.21 0.11 16.74
N VAL A 149 3.24 -0.57 15.59
CA VAL A 149 4.30 -0.49 14.59
C VAL A 149 3.73 0.23 13.35
N ARG A 150 4.43 1.26 12.87
CA ARG A 150 4.02 2.07 11.73
C ARG A 150 4.80 1.64 10.49
N VAL A 151 4.14 1.54 9.35
CA VAL A 151 4.77 1.06 8.12
C VAL A 151 4.51 2.03 6.97
N ARG A 152 5.56 2.41 6.26
CA ARG A 152 5.51 3.27 5.08
C ARG A 152 5.85 2.46 3.82
N PRO A 153 4.87 1.77 3.22
CA PRO A 153 5.12 1.09 1.96
C PRO A 153 5.34 2.11 0.83
N PHE A 154 6.31 1.82 -0.03
CA PHE A 154 6.50 2.48 -1.31
C PHE A 154 5.55 1.89 -2.34
N ASN A 155 5.71 2.25 -3.64
CA ASN A 155 4.77 1.73 -4.62
C ASN A 155 4.88 0.21 -4.71
N HIS A 156 3.78 -0.46 -4.45
CA HIS A 156 3.69 -1.91 -4.60
C HIS A 156 2.75 -2.27 -5.73
N VAL A 157 3.05 -3.37 -6.40
CA VAL A 157 2.38 -3.83 -7.61
C VAL A 157 2.19 -5.33 -7.57
N GLY A 158 1.15 -5.82 -8.23
CA GLY A 158 0.90 -7.25 -8.35
C GLY A 158 -0.45 -7.56 -8.97
N PRO A 159 -0.74 -8.85 -9.22
CA PRO A 159 -2.00 -9.30 -9.77
C PRO A 159 -3.18 -8.87 -8.89
N GLY A 160 -4.21 -8.32 -9.51
CA GLY A 160 -5.41 -7.89 -8.80
C GLY A 160 -5.44 -6.41 -8.41
N GLN A 161 -4.39 -5.65 -8.66
CA GLN A 161 -4.39 -4.21 -8.43
C GLN A 161 -5.39 -3.50 -9.35
N ALA A 162 -6.06 -2.48 -8.84
CA ALA A 162 -7.04 -1.70 -9.59
C ALA A 162 -6.38 -0.89 -10.72
N GLU A 163 -7.09 -0.71 -11.84
CA GLU A 163 -6.63 0.05 -13.03
C GLU A 163 -6.44 1.56 -12.78
N SER A 164 -6.82 2.06 -11.62
CA SER A 164 -6.50 3.42 -11.18
C SER A 164 -5.01 3.61 -10.82
N PHE A 165 -4.25 2.52 -10.69
CA PHE A 165 -2.81 2.53 -10.45
C PHE A 165 -2.04 2.29 -11.74
N VAL A 166 -0.92 3.00 -11.89
CA VAL A 166 -0.21 3.14 -13.17
C VAL A 166 0.17 1.83 -13.83
N VAL A 167 0.74 0.87 -13.10
CA VAL A 167 1.19 -0.40 -13.69
C VAL A 167 -0.01 -1.25 -14.16
N ALA A 168 -1.05 -1.35 -13.35
CA ALA A 168 -2.27 -2.06 -13.71
C ALA A 168 -2.98 -1.38 -14.90
N ALA A 169 -3.00 -0.04 -14.95
CA ALA A 169 -3.54 0.71 -16.08
C ALA A 169 -2.77 0.46 -17.38
N LEU A 170 -1.45 0.44 -17.31
CA LEU A 170 -0.60 0.18 -18.48
C LEU A 170 -0.78 -1.26 -18.99
N ALA A 171 -0.76 -2.23 -18.09
CA ALA A 171 -1.01 -3.64 -18.42
C ALA A 171 -2.39 -3.85 -19.08
N ARG A 172 -3.44 -3.22 -18.53
CA ARG A 172 -4.79 -3.29 -19.09
C ARG A 172 -4.86 -2.73 -20.52
N ARG A 173 -4.19 -1.59 -20.77
CA ARG A 173 -4.15 -0.97 -22.11
C ARG A 173 -3.43 -1.84 -23.11
N VAL A 174 -2.33 -2.48 -22.71
CA VAL A 174 -1.61 -3.43 -23.58
C VAL A 174 -2.50 -4.63 -23.90
N VAL A 175 -3.16 -5.24 -22.92
CA VAL A 175 -4.08 -6.36 -23.14
C VAL A 175 -5.27 -5.97 -24.01
N GLU A 176 -5.82 -4.78 -23.85
CA GLU A 176 -6.90 -4.28 -24.71
C GLU A 176 -6.42 -4.05 -26.16
N ALA A 177 -5.20 -3.54 -26.34
CA ALA A 177 -4.59 -3.42 -27.66
C ALA A 177 -4.38 -4.78 -28.34
N GLU A 178 -3.90 -5.79 -27.59
CA GLU A 178 -3.79 -7.18 -28.06
C GLU A 178 -5.14 -7.72 -28.54
N ARG A 179 -6.20 -7.51 -27.74
CA ARG A 179 -7.55 -8.01 -28.01
C ARG A 179 -8.20 -7.34 -29.22
N THR A 180 -7.98 -6.04 -29.39
CA THR A 180 -8.60 -5.23 -30.48
C THR A 180 -7.75 -5.18 -31.74
N GLY A 181 -6.52 -5.66 -31.71
CA GLY A 181 -5.55 -5.52 -32.79
C GLY A 181 -5.04 -4.08 -32.98
N SER A 182 -5.17 -3.23 -31.95
CA SER A 182 -4.64 -1.85 -31.97
C SER A 182 -3.12 -1.89 -31.85
N ALA A 183 -2.42 -1.09 -32.68
CA ALA A 183 -0.99 -0.89 -32.56
C ALA A 183 -0.60 0.21 -31.56
N GLU A 184 -1.57 0.92 -30.96
CA GLU A 184 -1.33 2.08 -30.12
C GLU A 184 -1.97 1.93 -28.74
N ILE A 185 -1.25 2.40 -27.71
CA ILE A 185 -1.76 2.57 -26.35
C ILE A 185 -1.55 4.02 -25.89
N ARG A 186 -2.59 4.63 -25.32
CA ARG A 186 -2.53 6.00 -24.81
C ARG A 186 -1.89 6.01 -23.43
N VAL A 187 -0.92 6.90 -23.21
CA VAL A 187 -0.16 7.01 -21.96
C VAL A 187 -0.12 8.47 -21.49
N GLY A 188 -0.02 8.67 -20.18
CA GLY A 188 0.20 9.99 -19.57
C GLY A 188 1.71 10.26 -19.36
N ASN A 189 2.03 11.08 -18.36
CA ASN A 189 3.41 11.41 -18.02
C ASN A 189 4.19 10.16 -17.55
N LEU A 190 5.22 9.80 -18.29
CA LEU A 190 6.09 8.64 -18.03
C LEU A 190 7.43 9.01 -17.36
N THR A 191 7.68 10.31 -17.14
CA THR A 191 8.97 10.78 -16.59
C THR A 191 9.18 10.50 -15.09
N PRO A 192 8.13 10.45 -14.23
CA PRO A 192 8.33 10.19 -12.82
C PRO A 192 9.00 8.85 -12.56
N ALA A 193 9.87 8.79 -11.56
CA ALA A 193 10.49 7.55 -11.11
C ALA A 193 9.94 7.12 -9.74
N ARG A 194 9.69 5.83 -9.59
CA ARG A 194 9.12 5.21 -8.39
C ARG A 194 9.90 3.98 -7.98
N ASP A 195 9.85 3.70 -6.69
CA ASP A 195 10.33 2.45 -6.10
C ASP A 195 9.18 1.45 -6.10
N PHE A 196 9.31 0.39 -6.87
CA PHE A 196 8.30 -0.66 -7.01
C PHE A 196 8.73 -1.93 -6.31
N THR A 197 7.83 -2.48 -5.49
CA THR A 197 8.00 -3.76 -4.80
C THR A 197 6.81 -4.67 -5.12
N ASP A 198 7.03 -5.95 -5.28
CA ASP A 198 5.94 -6.91 -5.42
C ASP A 198 5.07 -6.94 -4.15
N VAL A 199 3.75 -6.98 -4.30
CA VAL A 199 2.82 -7.00 -3.17
C VAL A 199 3.04 -8.20 -2.25
N ARG A 200 3.50 -9.34 -2.79
CA ARG A 200 3.81 -10.56 -2.02
C ARG A 200 5.00 -10.33 -1.08
N ASP A 201 6.00 -9.60 -1.53
CA ASP A 201 7.13 -9.17 -0.67
C ASP A 201 6.69 -8.15 0.38
N VAL A 202 5.78 -7.24 0.02
CA VAL A 202 5.24 -6.24 0.97
C VAL A 202 4.47 -6.91 2.10
N VAL A 203 3.58 -7.87 1.80
CA VAL A 203 2.81 -8.55 2.87
C VAL A 203 3.70 -9.45 3.74
N ARG A 204 4.78 -10.01 3.18
CA ARG A 204 5.82 -10.71 3.94
C ARG A 204 6.52 -9.75 4.93
N ALA A 205 6.83 -8.53 4.52
CA ALA A 205 7.37 -7.51 5.43
C ALA A 205 6.39 -7.19 6.57
N TYR A 206 5.10 -7.05 6.28
CA TYR A 206 4.09 -6.79 7.33
C TYR A 206 4.01 -7.91 8.35
N ARG A 207 4.08 -9.17 7.91
CA ARG A 207 4.07 -10.32 8.81
C ARG A 207 5.32 -10.38 9.69
N LEU A 208 6.50 -10.11 9.13
CA LEU A 208 7.75 -10.02 9.89
C LEU A 208 7.73 -8.88 10.92
N LEU A 209 7.16 -7.73 10.56
CA LEU A 209 7.03 -6.60 11.48
C LEU A 209 6.01 -6.86 12.60
N ALA A 210 5.04 -7.74 12.39
CA ALA A 210 4.16 -8.18 13.47
C ALA A 210 4.90 -9.02 14.51
N ASP A 211 5.91 -9.80 14.10
CA ASP A 211 6.72 -10.59 15.02
C ASP A 211 7.85 -9.77 15.67
N LEU A 212 8.58 -9.02 14.86
CA LEU A 212 9.89 -8.46 15.22
C LEU A 212 9.89 -6.93 15.35
N GLY A 213 8.87 -6.24 14.83
CA GLY A 213 8.82 -4.78 14.81
C GLY A 213 8.88 -4.18 16.21
N VAL A 214 9.64 -3.11 16.39
CA VAL A 214 9.73 -2.40 17.67
C VAL A 214 8.53 -1.47 17.81
N ALA A 215 7.78 -1.58 18.90
CA ALA A 215 6.63 -0.71 19.17
C ALA A 215 7.06 0.76 19.24
N GLY A 216 6.26 1.64 18.64
CA GLY A 216 6.56 3.07 18.50
C GLY A 216 7.42 3.40 17.29
N GLU A 217 8.10 2.43 16.67
CA GLU A 217 8.96 2.67 15.52
C GLU A 217 8.19 2.68 14.18
N VAL A 218 8.86 3.18 13.15
CA VAL A 218 8.35 3.24 11.78
C VAL A 218 9.35 2.58 10.82
N TYR A 219 8.84 1.90 9.79
CA TYR A 219 9.66 1.15 8.83
C TYR A 219 9.23 1.44 7.40
N ASN A 220 10.19 1.77 6.55
CA ASN A 220 10.00 1.78 5.10
C ASN A 220 9.95 0.36 4.55
N VAL A 221 8.98 0.09 3.67
CA VAL A 221 8.92 -1.15 2.88
C VAL A 221 9.09 -0.79 1.42
N CYS A 222 10.29 -1.02 0.87
CA CYS A 222 10.72 -0.55 -0.43
C CYS A 222 11.80 -1.48 -1.03
N SER A 223 11.98 -1.37 -2.35
CA SER A 223 13.07 -2.08 -3.05
C SER A 223 14.42 -1.35 -2.98
N GLY A 224 14.40 -0.04 -2.74
CA GLY A 224 15.57 0.83 -2.81
C GLY A 224 15.99 1.20 -4.25
N VAL A 225 15.19 0.82 -5.25
CA VAL A 225 15.50 1.06 -6.67
C VAL A 225 14.45 1.98 -7.30
N ALA A 226 14.89 3.13 -7.78
CA ALA A 226 14.06 4.06 -8.54
C ALA A 226 13.97 3.64 -10.01
N LEU A 227 12.77 3.43 -10.52
CA LEU A 227 12.52 3.11 -11.92
C LEU A 227 11.60 4.15 -12.54
N PRO A 228 11.99 4.79 -13.67
CA PRO A 228 11.08 5.63 -14.45
C PRO A 228 9.86 4.84 -14.92
N ILE A 229 8.68 5.47 -14.93
CA ILE A 229 7.47 4.83 -15.46
C ILE A 229 7.67 4.41 -16.92
N ALA A 230 8.47 5.15 -17.70
CA ALA A 230 8.87 4.77 -19.06
C ALA A 230 9.53 3.37 -19.10
N ALA A 231 10.50 3.12 -18.22
CA ALA A 231 11.19 1.83 -18.18
C ALA A 231 10.25 0.68 -17.78
N VAL A 232 9.29 0.94 -16.89
CA VAL A 232 8.25 -0.04 -16.54
C VAL A 232 7.34 -0.33 -17.74
N LEU A 233 6.96 0.72 -18.49
CA LEU A 233 6.19 0.55 -19.73
C LEU A 233 6.94 -0.24 -20.78
N ASP A 234 8.23 0.07 -21.03
CA ASP A 234 9.07 -0.66 -21.99
C ASP A 234 9.11 -2.15 -21.65
N GLU A 235 9.23 -2.47 -20.36
CA GLU A 235 9.20 -3.87 -19.91
C GLU A 235 7.83 -4.52 -20.17
N ILE A 236 6.71 -3.85 -19.86
CA ILE A 236 5.35 -4.34 -20.14
C ILE A 236 5.15 -4.56 -21.65
N VAL A 237 5.59 -3.62 -22.48
CA VAL A 237 5.51 -3.72 -23.95
C VAL A 237 6.36 -4.88 -24.49
N SER A 238 7.54 -5.13 -23.90
CA SER A 238 8.38 -6.27 -24.27
C SER A 238 7.72 -7.63 -24.00
N LEU A 239 6.74 -7.68 -23.09
CA LEU A 239 5.96 -8.87 -22.70
C LEU A 239 4.62 -8.96 -23.45
N ALA A 240 4.31 -7.99 -24.30
CA ALA A 240 3.08 -7.99 -25.08
C ALA A 240 3.09 -9.09 -26.16
N ALA A 241 1.93 -9.67 -26.43
CA ALA A 241 1.77 -10.70 -27.47
C ALA A 241 1.81 -10.13 -28.90
N SER A 242 1.58 -8.81 -29.05
CA SER A 242 1.67 -8.08 -30.32
C SER A 242 2.38 -6.75 -30.12
N PRO A 243 3.04 -6.21 -31.17
CA PRO A 243 3.70 -4.92 -31.08
C PRO A 243 2.70 -3.80 -30.75
N VAL A 244 3.02 -3.01 -29.72
CA VAL A 244 2.24 -1.82 -29.33
C VAL A 244 3.18 -0.62 -29.16
N VAL A 245 2.70 0.57 -29.55
CA VAL A 245 3.45 1.83 -29.48
C VAL A 245 2.75 2.79 -28.50
N PRO A 246 3.47 3.34 -27.51
CA PRO A 246 2.93 4.35 -26.64
C PRO A 246 2.67 5.66 -27.37
N VAL A 247 1.47 6.25 -27.19
CA VAL A 247 1.08 7.55 -27.72
C VAL A 247 0.70 8.46 -26.53
N ASP A 248 1.32 9.61 -26.47
CA ASP A 248 1.07 10.57 -25.38
C ASP A 248 -0.37 11.09 -25.39
N ASN A 249 -0.97 11.17 -24.19
CA ASN A 249 -2.29 11.74 -23.99
C ASN A 249 -2.28 12.67 -22.77
N PRO A 250 -2.18 13.99 -22.98
CA PRO A 250 -2.14 14.98 -21.89
C PRO A 250 -3.32 14.92 -20.92
N ALA A 251 -4.48 14.41 -21.35
CA ALA A 251 -5.65 14.26 -20.48
C ALA A 251 -5.46 13.23 -19.35
N LEU A 252 -4.42 12.39 -19.45
CA LEU A 252 -4.05 11.42 -18.41
C LEU A 252 -3.00 11.97 -17.42
N ALA A 253 -2.57 13.21 -17.57
CA ALA A 253 -1.63 13.86 -16.65
C ALA A 253 -2.30 14.11 -15.29
N ARG A 254 -1.53 13.91 -14.21
CA ARG A 254 -1.99 14.22 -12.84
C ARG A 254 -1.72 15.69 -12.50
N PRO A 255 -2.58 16.35 -11.71
CA PRO A 255 -2.38 17.74 -11.29
C PRO A 255 -1.07 17.94 -10.49
N VAL A 256 -0.72 16.98 -9.66
CA VAL A 256 0.52 16.95 -8.87
C VAL A 256 1.15 15.57 -9.02
N ASP A 257 2.40 15.52 -9.43
CA ASP A 257 3.17 14.29 -9.54
C ASP A 257 4.54 14.48 -8.89
N LEU A 258 4.94 13.57 -8.03
CA LEU A 258 6.26 13.59 -7.43
C LEU A 258 7.28 13.13 -8.47
N PRO A 259 8.34 13.89 -8.77
CA PRO A 259 9.28 13.51 -9.82
C PRO A 259 10.05 12.22 -9.48
N LEU A 260 10.40 12.05 -8.20
CA LEU A 260 11.17 10.92 -7.72
C LEU A 260 10.73 10.55 -6.30
N LEU A 261 10.50 9.25 -6.07
CA LEU A 261 10.26 8.70 -4.74
C LEU A 261 10.88 7.30 -4.65
N VAL A 262 11.98 7.19 -3.89
CA VAL A 262 12.71 5.94 -3.64
C VAL A 262 13.13 5.89 -2.18
N GLY A 263 12.95 4.72 -1.54
CA GLY A 263 13.14 4.54 -0.11
C GLY A 263 14.44 3.87 0.26
N ASP A 264 14.85 4.09 1.51
CA ASP A 264 15.85 3.29 2.20
C ASP A 264 15.13 2.28 3.10
N GLY A 265 15.29 0.99 2.81
CA GLY A 265 14.72 -0.13 3.57
C GLY A 265 15.70 -0.75 4.57
N SER A 266 16.83 -0.11 4.84
CA SER A 266 17.91 -0.67 5.67
C SER A 266 17.47 -0.95 7.12
N ARG A 267 16.59 -0.12 7.69
CA ARG A 267 16.04 -0.31 9.04
C ARG A 267 15.25 -1.63 9.14
N LEU A 268 14.36 -1.88 8.18
CA LEU A 268 13.62 -3.13 8.08
C LEU A 268 14.55 -4.33 7.85
N ALA A 269 15.50 -4.20 6.90
CA ALA A 269 16.46 -5.26 6.57
C ALA A 269 17.34 -5.62 7.77
N ALA A 270 17.85 -4.65 8.52
CA ALA A 270 18.68 -4.87 9.69
C ALA A 270 17.94 -5.60 10.82
N LEU A 271 16.64 -5.28 11.01
CA LEU A 271 15.83 -5.90 12.05
C LEU A 271 15.40 -7.33 11.70
N THR A 272 14.99 -7.56 10.46
CA THR A 272 14.25 -8.78 10.07
C THR A 272 14.98 -9.65 9.06
N GLY A 273 16.06 -9.17 8.45
CA GLY A 273 16.69 -9.81 7.29
C GLY A 273 15.86 -9.68 5.99
N TRP A 274 14.74 -8.95 6.00
CA TRP A 274 13.86 -8.81 4.84
C TRP A 274 14.56 -8.10 3.68
N LYS A 275 14.32 -8.61 2.50
CA LYS A 275 14.66 -7.99 1.21
C LYS A 275 13.60 -8.40 0.19
N PRO A 276 13.37 -7.62 -0.87
CA PRO A 276 12.56 -8.06 -2.01
C PRO A 276 13.16 -9.33 -2.63
N GLU A 277 12.32 -10.31 -2.91
CA GLU A 277 12.73 -11.60 -3.51
C GLU A 277 12.16 -11.78 -4.90
N ILE A 278 11.05 -11.11 -5.23
CA ILE A 278 10.37 -11.25 -6.51
C ILE A 278 10.86 -10.15 -7.45
N PRO A 279 11.56 -10.47 -8.55
CA PRO A 279 11.98 -9.49 -9.54
C PRO A 279 10.77 -8.78 -10.15
N LEU A 280 10.88 -7.47 -10.41
CA LEU A 280 9.78 -6.69 -11.00
C LEU A 280 9.29 -7.29 -12.33
N ARG A 281 10.20 -7.82 -13.16
CA ARG A 281 9.83 -8.49 -14.40
C ARG A 281 8.83 -9.63 -14.16
N GLN A 282 9.05 -10.47 -13.13
CA GLN A 282 8.12 -11.54 -12.79
C GLN A 282 6.77 -10.96 -12.35
N THR A 283 6.78 -9.91 -11.55
CA THR A 283 5.56 -9.19 -11.14
C THR A 283 4.78 -8.70 -12.36
N LEU A 284 5.46 -8.11 -13.35
CA LEU A 284 4.82 -7.60 -14.58
C LEU A 284 4.23 -8.73 -15.45
N VAL A 285 4.92 -9.86 -15.55
CA VAL A 285 4.38 -11.08 -16.19
C VAL A 285 3.08 -11.50 -15.51
N ASP A 286 3.07 -11.59 -14.19
CA ASP A 286 1.91 -12.03 -13.42
C ASP A 286 0.74 -11.02 -13.53
N VAL A 287 1.04 -9.71 -13.55
CA VAL A 287 0.04 -8.64 -13.74
C VAL A 287 -0.59 -8.72 -15.12
N LEU A 288 0.20 -8.92 -16.17
CA LEU A 288 -0.31 -9.09 -17.54
C LEU A 288 -1.18 -10.34 -17.68
N ALA A 289 -0.74 -11.46 -17.09
CA ALA A 289 -1.53 -12.70 -17.09
C ALA A 289 -2.90 -12.49 -16.44
N ALA A 290 -2.92 -11.87 -15.23
CA ALA A 290 -4.16 -11.55 -14.54
C ALA A 290 -5.05 -10.53 -15.29
N ALA A 291 -4.46 -9.60 -16.05
CA ALA A 291 -5.22 -8.67 -16.89
C ALA A 291 -5.86 -9.39 -18.10
N ARG A 292 -5.17 -10.36 -18.70
CA ARG A 292 -5.69 -11.20 -19.81
C ARG A 292 -6.85 -12.10 -19.36
N GLU A 293 -6.80 -12.66 -18.15
CA GLU A 293 -7.87 -13.48 -17.58
C GLU A 293 -9.18 -12.71 -17.34
N ARG A 294 -9.09 -11.38 -17.13
CA ARG A 294 -10.24 -10.51 -16.85
C ARG A 294 -10.84 -9.84 -18.11
N SER A 295 -10.19 -10.03 -19.26
CA SER A 295 -10.56 -9.42 -20.54
C SER A 295 -11.37 -10.36 -21.40
#